data_69e723327602dfceee22e7c66b633848
#
_entry.id   69e723327602dfceee22e7c66b633848
#
_cell.length_a   1.000
_cell.length_b   1.000
_cell.length_c   1.000
_cell.angle_alpha   90.00
_cell.angle_beta   90.00
_cell.angle_gamma   90.00
#
_symmetry.space_group_name_H-M   'P 1'
#
loop_
_entity.id
_entity.type
_entity.pdbx_description
1 polymer ?
#
loop_
_entity_poly.entity_id
_entity_poly.type
_entity_poly.pdbx_seq_one_letter_code
_entity_poly.pdbx_strand_id
1 'polypeptide(L)'
;DEGRANGADYRVRIFCPGRELPFAGHPTLGSCHAWLEAGGVPRGEHVIQECGVGLVKLKRDGGVTAGPPQGDAQPPWGAATRAAAERGGHDLLAFAAPPLIKSGPLPEEDVMLIARGLGVARSDIAAHAWCDNGPNWRGVMLRSAEQVLALRPDAAVLAGLDIGVVGPQSDADTQFEVRAFFPGNNGLAEDPVTGS
;
A
#
# COMPACT_ATOMS: atom_id res chain seq x y z
N ASP A 1 -22.12 19.30 -4.07
CA ASP A 1 -22.86 19.01 -2.80
C ASP A 1 -23.40 17.57 -2.66
N GLU A 2 -23.24 16.73 -3.70
CA GLU A 2 -23.74 15.33 -3.67
C GLU A 2 -22.95 14.42 -2.69
N GLY A 3 -21.68 14.69 -2.41
CA GLY A 3 -20.89 13.92 -1.44
C GLY A 3 -21.26 14.13 0.03
N ARG A 4 -22.11 15.10 0.34
CA ARG A 4 -22.52 15.41 1.72
C ARG A 4 -23.69 14.56 2.24
N ALA A 5 -24.39 13.86 1.36
CA ALA A 5 -25.59 13.09 1.74
C ALA A 5 -25.26 11.74 2.41
N ASN A 6 -24.08 11.17 2.16
CA ASN A 6 -23.68 9.83 2.65
C ASN A 6 -22.75 9.85 3.86
N GLY A 7 -22.48 11.05 4.45
CA GLY A 7 -21.62 11.19 5.62
C GLY A 7 -20.13 11.43 5.30
N ALA A 8 -19.74 11.55 4.04
CA ALA A 8 -18.38 11.89 3.66
C ALA A 8 -18.07 13.37 3.90
N ASP A 9 -16.85 13.66 4.32
CA ASP A 9 -16.34 15.03 4.43
C ASP A 9 -15.93 15.57 3.07
N TYR A 10 -15.33 14.71 2.22
CA TYR A 10 -14.98 15.01 0.83
C TYR A 10 -15.00 13.75 -0.03
N ARG A 11 -14.97 13.95 -1.34
CA ARG A 11 -14.91 12.87 -2.34
C ARG A 11 -13.65 12.98 -3.18
N VAL A 12 -13.02 11.85 -3.47
CA VAL A 12 -11.85 11.76 -4.33
C VAL A 12 -12.05 10.71 -5.41
N ARG A 13 -11.49 10.98 -6.59
CA ARG A 13 -11.33 10.01 -7.68
C ARG A 13 -9.84 9.83 -7.92
N ILE A 14 -9.40 8.58 -8.03
CA ILE A 14 -7.98 8.21 -8.11
C ILE A 14 -7.71 7.70 -9.52
N PHE A 15 -6.80 8.38 -10.22
CA PHE A 15 -6.43 8.01 -11.58
C PHE A 15 -4.97 7.63 -11.65
N CYS A 16 -4.68 6.54 -12.36
CA CYS A 16 -3.35 6.20 -12.84
C CYS A 16 -3.35 6.15 -14.37
N PRO A 17 -2.20 6.06 -15.02
CA PRO A 17 -2.16 5.96 -16.48
C PRO A 17 -3.09 4.86 -17.00
N GLY A 18 -4.06 5.24 -17.83
CA GLY A 18 -4.98 4.32 -18.52
C GLY A 18 -6.17 3.79 -17.72
N ARG A 19 -6.28 4.04 -16.40
CA ARG A 19 -7.43 3.55 -15.61
C ARG A 19 -7.74 4.41 -14.37
N GLU A 20 -8.97 4.34 -13.90
CA GLU A 20 -9.37 4.81 -12.58
C GLU A 20 -9.22 3.67 -11.57
N LEU A 21 -8.66 3.97 -10.41
CA LEU A 21 -8.55 3.03 -9.29
C LEU A 21 -9.68 3.26 -8.31
N PRO A 22 -10.34 2.19 -7.85
CA PRO A 22 -11.39 2.32 -6.82
C PRO A 22 -10.81 2.77 -5.47
N PHE A 23 -9.55 2.40 -5.21
CA PHE A 23 -8.80 2.76 -4.01
C PHE A 23 -7.29 2.72 -4.29
N ALA A 24 -6.53 3.58 -3.57
CA ALA A 24 -5.08 3.49 -3.46
C ALA A 24 -4.63 4.20 -2.16
N GLY A 25 -3.66 3.63 -1.45
CA GLY A 25 -3.28 4.04 -0.10
C GLY A 25 -2.66 5.44 -0.04
N HIS A 26 -1.55 5.68 -0.75
CA HIS A 26 -0.89 6.99 -0.71
C HIS A 26 -1.76 8.14 -1.27
N PRO A 27 -2.57 7.99 -2.34
CA PRO A 27 -3.51 9.02 -2.74
C PRO A 27 -4.55 9.33 -1.68
N THR A 28 -4.98 8.34 -0.91
CA THR A 28 -5.91 8.54 0.21
C THR A 28 -5.29 9.42 1.29
N LEU A 29 -4.05 9.15 1.71
CA LEU A 29 -3.35 9.97 2.69
C LEU A 29 -3.03 11.37 2.15
N GLY A 30 -2.51 11.45 0.93
CA GLY A 30 -2.18 12.73 0.29
C GLY A 30 -3.38 13.63 0.06
N SER A 31 -4.51 13.07 -0.38
CA SER A 31 -5.75 13.81 -0.56
C SER A 31 -6.32 14.31 0.76
N CYS A 32 -6.23 13.51 1.83
CA CYS A 32 -6.64 13.91 3.16
C CYS A 32 -5.79 15.08 3.66
N HIS A 33 -4.48 14.98 3.54
CA HIS A 33 -3.56 16.05 3.91
C HIS A 33 -3.86 17.34 3.14
N ALA A 34 -3.96 17.26 1.82
CA ALA A 34 -4.26 18.42 0.97
C ALA A 34 -5.61 19.06 1.30
N TRP A 35 -6.64 18.24 1.60
CA TRP A 35 -7.95 18.74 1.98
C TRP A 35 -7.90 19.48 3.33
N LEU A 36 -7.18 18.97 4.32
CA LEU A 36 -6.98 19.60 5.62
C LEU A 36 -6.20 20.92 5.49
N GLU A 37 -5.11 20.94 4.73
CA GLU A 37 -4.31 22.16 4.44
C GLU A 37 -5.13 23.25 3.72
N ALA A 38 -6.09 22.85 2.88
CA ALA A 38 -7.00 23.75 2.22
C ALA A 38 -8.14 24.30 3.15
N GLY A 39 -8.07 24.01 4.44
CA GLY A 39 -9.06 24.46 5.43
C GLY A 39 -10.25 23.51 5.59
N GLY A 40 -10.13 22.27 5.15
CA GLY A 40 -11.14 21.24 5.38
C GLY A 40 -11.33 20.96 6.88
N VAL A 41 -12.59 20.91 7.33
CA VAL A 41 -12.95 20.64 8.73
C VAL A 41 -13.78 19.36 8.78
N PRO A 42 -13.26 18.28 9.43
CA PRO A 42 -14.01 17.06 9.63
C PRO A 42 -15.28 17.31 10.47
N ARG A 43 -16.35 16.61 10.16
CA ARG A 43 -17.61 16.68 10.93
C ARG A 43 -17.55 15.96 12.26
N GLY A 44 -16.59 15.07 12.43
CA GLY A 44 -16.41 14.26 13.64
C GLY A 44 -14.95 14.07 13.99
N GLU A 45 -14.68 13.09 14.82
CA GLU A 45 -13.32 12.74 15.29
C GLU A 45 -12.41 12.30 14.15
N HIS A 46 -13.00 11.74 13.08
CA HIS A 46 -12.27 11.17 11.95
C HIS A 46 -12.64 11.91 10.66
N VAL A 47 -11.72 11.94 9.73
CA VAL A 47 -12.00 12.37 8.35
C VAL A 47 -12.62 11.21 7.59
N ILE A 48 -13.73 11.45 6.92
CA ILE A 48 -14.42 10.45 6.10
C ILE A 48 -14.27 10.82 4.62
N GLN A 49 -13.44 10.04 3.92
CA GLN A 49 -13.25 10.16 2.48
C GLN A 49 -14.20 9.23 1.74
N GLU A 50 -14.86 9.72 0.68
CA GLU A 50 -15.56 8.88 -0.28
C GLU A 50 -14.67 8.62 -1.50
N CYS A 51 -14.56 7.37 -1.94
CA CYS A 51 -13.89 6.97 -3.17
C CYS A 51 -14.60 5.77 -3.81
N GLY A 52 -13.99 5.15 -4.81
CA GLY A 52 -14.61 4.04 -5.56
C GLY A 52 -14.96 2.80 -4.71
N VAL A 53 -14.27 2.56 -3.60
CA VAL A 53 -14.62 1.48 -2.65
C VAL A 53 -15.65 1.90 -1.61
N GLY A 54 -16.16 3.12 -1.66
CA GLY A 54 -17.07 3.67 -0.67
C GLY A 54 -16.38 4.60 0.33
N LEU A 55 -16.82 4.55 1.59
CA LEU A 55 -16.31 5.43 2.64
C LEU A 55 -15.05 4.85 3.30
N VAL A 56 -13.99 5.64 3.32
CA VAL A 56 -12.74 5.34 3.99
C VAL A 56 -12.58 6.28 5.18
N LYS A 57 -12.38 5.69 6.36
CA LYS A 57 -12.19 6.41 7.61
C LYS A 57 -10.72 6.66 7.85
N LEU A 58 -10.33 7.94 7.99
CA LEU A 58 -8.97 8.35 8.30
C LEU A 58 -8.91 8.91 9.72
N LYS A 59 -7.90 8.46 10.45
CA LYS A 59 -7.58 8.93 11.79
C LYS A 59 -6.44 9.93 11.72
N ARG A 60 -6.54 11.00 12.50
CA ARG A 60 -5.43 11.93 12.77
C ARG A 60 -4.87 11.60 14.14
N ASP A 61 -3.62 11.20 14.20
CA ASP A 61 -2.93 11.05 15.47
C ASP A 61 -2.14 12.34 15.79
N GLY A 62 -2.80 13.25 16.44
CA GLY A 62 -2.15 14.35 17.16
C GLY A 62 -1.54 13.82 18.47
N GLY A 63 -0.55 12.94 18.38
CA GLY A 63 0.27 12.55 19.54
C GLY A 63 -0.30 11.49 20.47
N VAL A 64 -1.09 10.52 20.01
CA VAL A 64 -1.53 9.39 20.85
C VAL A 64 -0.99 8.08 20.29
N THR A 65 -0.28 7.36 21.15
CA THR A 65 0.24 6.01 20.91
C THR A 65 -0.86 5.07 20.38
N ALA A 66 -0.69 4.57 19.17
CA ALA A 66 -1.49 3.46 18.67
C ALA A 66 -1.25 2.26 19.60
N GLY A 67 -2.29 1.85 20.34
CA GLY A 67 -2.29 0.59 21.05
C GLY A 67 -2.15 -0.57 20.05
N PRO A 68 -1.57 -1.71 20.46
CA PRO A 68 -1.42 -2.86 19.58
C PRO A 68 -2.79 -3.32 19.08
N PRO A 69 -2.89 -3.82 17.83
CA PRO A 69 -4.10 -4.43 17.33
C PRO A 69 -4.48 -5.59 18.29
N GLN A 70 -5.71 -5.57 18.78
CA GLN A 70 -6.25 -6.64 19.60
C GLN A 70 -6.62 -7.82 18.70
N GLY A 71 -5.73 -8.82 18.65
CA GLY A 71 -5.91 -10.09 17.97
C GLY A 71 -4.66 -10.93 18.18
N ASP A 72 -4.83 -12.22 18.45
CA ASP A 72 -3.78 -13.19 18.88
C ASP A 72 -2.72 -13.53 17.82
N ALA A 73 -2.67 -12.82 16.71
CA ALA A 73 -1.61 -12.91 15.70
C ALA A 73 -0.90 -11.55 15.58
N GLN A 74 0.16 -11.38 16.33
CA GLN A 74 1.04 -10.22 16.20
C GLN A 74 1.87 -10.37 14.91
N PRO A 75 1.61 -9.55 13.87
CA PRO A 75 2.46 -9.57 12.68
C PRO A 75 3.87 -9.10 13.05
N PRO A 76 4.92 -9.65 12.41
CA PRO A 76 6.33 -9.34 12.75
C PRO A 76 6.74 -7.87 12.57
N TRP A 77 5.87 -7.03 12.01
CA TRP A 77 6.13 -5.59 11.78
C TRP A 77 5.57 -4.63 12.86
N GLY A 78 5.00 -5.14 13.95
CA GLY A 78 4.43 -4.31 15.02
C GLY A 78 5.41 -3.38 15.76
N ALA A 79 6.73 -3.51 15.53
CA ALA A 79 7.74 -2.62 16.10
C ALA A 79 8.03 -1.37 15.25
N ALA A 80 7.74 -1.41 13.92
CA ALA A 80 8.06 -0.32 13.00
C ALA A 80 7.18 0.92 13.21
N THR A 81 5.92 0.72 13.63
CA THR A 81 4.97 1.81 13.88
C THR A 81 5.32 2.65 15.10
N ARG A 82 6.07 2.11 16.06
CA ARG A 82 6.52 2.89 17.27
C ARG A 82 7.64 3.88 16.95
N ALA A 83 8.62 3.48 16.15
CA ALA A 83 9.77 4.33 15.83
C ALA A 83 9.38 5.55 14.96
N ALA A 84 8.31 5.46 14.18
CA ALA A 84 7.78 6.58 13.39
C ALA A 84 7.05 7.61 14.27
N ALA A 85 6.38 7.18 15.35
CA ALA A 85 5.65 8.05 16.27
C ALA A 85 6.57 8.90 17.15
N GLU A 86 7.81 8.48 17.39
CA GLU A 86 8.77 9.16 18.26
C GLU A 86 9.56 10.29 17.59
N ARG A 87 9.46 10.44 16.27
CA ARG A 87 10.27 11.39 15.46
C ARG A 87 9.66 12.74 15.16
N GLY A 88 8.76 13.24 15.98
CA GLY A 88 8.42 14.69 16.00
C GLY A 88 7.07 15.02 15.40
N GLY A 89 6.36 15.79 16.12
CA GLY A 89 5.14 16.58 16.07
C GLY A 89 4.41 16.87 14.75
N HIS A 90 4.43 15.98 13.78
CA HIS A 90 3.56 16.05 12.60
C HIS A 90 2.35 15.17 12.86
N ASP A 91 1.16 15.69 12.58
CA ASP A 91 -0.09 14.94 12.60
C ASP A 91 0.04 13.73 11.68
N LEU A 92 0.15 12.54 12.27
CA LEU A 92 0.17 11.30 11.49
C LEU A 92 -1.24 11.00 11.00
N LEU A 93 -1.35 10.72 9.72
CA LEU A 93 -2.59 10.25 9.11
C LEU A 93 -2.53 8.73 8.98
N ALA A 94 -3.58 8.05 9.39
CA ALA A 94 -3.75 6.61 9.21
C ALA A 94 -5.16 6.32 8.71
N PHE A 95 -5.31 5.28 7.92
CA PHE A 95 -6.62 4.79 7.51
C PHE A 95 -6.75 3.29 7.77
N ALA A 96 -7.98 2.83 7.99
CA ALA A 96 -8.29 1.42 7.97
C ALA A 96 -8.31 0.96 6.50
N ALA A 97 -7.36 0.11 6.11
CA ALA A 97 -7.34 -0.44 4.76
C ALA A 97 -8.68 -1.13 4.44
N PRO A 98 -9.23 -0.95 3.24
CA PRO A 98 -10.39 -1.71 2.80
C PRO A 98 -10.12 -3.21 2.91
N PRO A 99 -11.17 -4.04 3.16
CA PRO A 99 -11.01 -5.48 3.17
C PRO A 99 -10.37 -5.99 1.89
N LEU A 100 -9.53 -7.01 1.99
CA LEU A 100 -8.98 -7.67 0.82
C LEU A 100 -10.08 -8.36 0.02
N ILE A 101 -10.11 -8.09 -1.29
CA ILE A 101 -10.97 -8.78 -2.27
C ILE A 101 -10.42 -10.19 -2.51
N LYS A 102 -9.06 -10.31 -2.57
CA LYS A 102 -8.35 -11.58 -2.62
C LYS A 102 -7.28 -11.62 -1.54
N SER A 103 -7.19 -12.75 -0.86
CA SER A 103 -6.19 -13.01 0.18
C SER A 103 -5.68 -14.45 0.08
N GLY A 104 -4.64 -14.76 0.86
CA GLY A 104 -4.02 -16.08 0.87
C GLY A 104 -2.87 -16.22 -0.14
N PRO A 105 -2.27 -17.41 -0.24
CA PRO A 105 -1.10 -17.64 -1.10
C PRO A 105 -1.45 -17.49 -2.58
N LEU A 106 -0.48 -17.03 -3.36
CA LEU A 106 -0.58 -17.03 -4.83
C LEU A 106 -0.52 -18.47 -5.35
N PRO A 107 -1.19 -18.78 -6.48
CA PRO A 107 -0.98 -20.02 -7.21
C PRO A 107 0.50 -20.18 -7.58
N GLU A 108 1.03 -21.41 -7.55
CA GLU A 108 2.46 -21.65 -7.83
C GLU A 108 2.86 -21.23 -9.25
N GLU A 109 1.96 -21.35 -10.22
CA GLU A 109 2.15 -20.86 -11.59
C GLU A 109 2.40 -19.37 -11.65
N ASP A 110 1.66 -18.56 -10.84
CA ASP A 110 1.86 -17.12 -10.72
C ASP A 110 3.24 -16.83 -10.08
N VAL A 111 3.60 -17.57 -9.04
CA VAL A 111 4.88 -17.39 -8.35
C VAL A 111 6.06 -17.70 -9.28
N MET A 112 5.96 -18.76 -10.08
CA MET A 112 6.96 -19.11 -11.08
C MET A 112 7.07 -18.06 -12.20
N LEU A 113 5.93 -17.53 -12.66
CA LEU A 113 5.89 -16.45 -13.64
C LEU A 113 6.56 -15.18 -13.09
N ILE A 114 6.20 -14.80 -11.85
CA ILE A 114 6.77 -13.64 -11.17
C ILE A 114 8.27 -13.81 -10.95
N ALA A 115 8.73 -14.97 -10.46
CA ALA A 115 10.15 -15.26 -10.26
C ALA A 115 10.94 -15.08 -11.58
N ARG A 116 10.43 -15.65 -12.67
CA ARG A 116 11.04 -15.50 -14.00
C ARG A 116 11.07 -14.04 -14.45
N GLY A 117 9.94 -13.31 -14.27
CA GLY A 117 9.85 -11.93 -14.69
C GLY A 117 10.66 -10.96 -13.84
N LEU A 118 10.89 -11.28 -12.57
CA LEU A 118 11.79 -10.52 -11.68
C LEU A 118 13.26 -10.88 -11.85
N GLY A 119 13.56 -11.98 -12.58
CA GLY A 119 14.92 -12.45 -12.79
C GLY A 119 15.55 -13.11 -11.54
N VAL A 120 14.71 -13.70 -10.67
CA VAL A 120 15.15 -14.38 -9.44
C VAL A 120 14.81 -15.86 -9.47
N ALA A 121 15.51 -16.66 -8.65
CA ALA A 121 15.14 -18.06 -8.48
C ALA A 121 13.83 -18.17 -7.67
N ARG A 122 13.02 -19.22 -7.95
CA ARG A 122 11.81 -19.48 -7.15
C ARG A 122 12.13 -19.60 -5.65
N SER A 123 13.30 -20.16 -5.31
CA SER A 123 13.77 -20.32 -3.94
C SER A 123 14.10 -19.01 -3.23
N ASP A 124 14.27 -17.91 -3.96
CA ASP A 124 14.53 -16.57 -3.38
C ASP A 124 13.24 -15.91 -2.88
N ILE A 125 12.09 -16.35 -3.40
CA ILE A 125 10.78 -15.92 -2.90
C ILE A 125 10.47 -16.67 -1.61
N ALA A 126 10.67 -15.99 -0.48
CA ALA A 126 10.48 -16.53 0.87
C ALA A 126 9.00 -16.64 1.25
N ALA A 127 8.17 -15.70 0.77
CA ALA A 127 6.72 -15.69 0.99
C ALA A 127 6.00 -15.00 -0.17
N HIS A 128 4.73 -15.30 -0.33
CA HIS A 128 3.87 -14.68 -1.34
C HIS A 128 2.41 -14.70 -0.90
N ALA A 129 1.66 -13.68 -1.31
CA ALA A 129 0.23 -13.60 -1.04
C ALA A 129 -0.49 -12.67 -2.03
N TRP A 130 -1.79 -12.86 -2.16
CA TRP A 130 -2.66 -11.84 -2.69
C TRP A 130 -2.77 -10.68 -1.69
N CYS A 131 -2.60 -9.46 -2.18
CA CYS A 131 -2.75 -8.21 -1.42
C CYS A 131 -3.76 -7.30 -2.12
N ASP A 132 -4.83 -7.90 -2.65
CA ASP A 132 -5.80 -7.20 -3.50
C ASP A 132 -6.89 -6.54 -2.66
N ASN A 133 -6.85 -5.23 -2.56
CA ASN A 133 -7.90 -4.37 -2.04
C ASN A 133 -8.51 -3.45 -3.12
N GLY A 134 -8.32 -3.82 -4.41
CA GLY A 134 -8.83 -3.10 -5.57
C GLY A 134 -7.92 -3.15 -6.79
N PRO A 135 -6.62 -2.85 -6.68
CA PRO A 135 -5.69 -2.86 -7.83
C PRO A 135 -5.23 -4.25 -8.30
N ASN A 136 -5.59 -5.33 -7.61
CA ASN A 136 -5.21 -6.72 -7.91
C ASN A 136 -3.73 -7.05 -7.62
N TRP A 137 -3.17 -6.45 -6.57
CA TRP A 137 -1.77 -6.64 -6.18
C TRP A 137 -1.43 -8.07 -5.77
N ARG A 138 -0.27 -8.53 -6.25
CA ARG A 138 0.42 -9.75 -5.83
C ARG A 138 1.66 -9.35 -5.04
N GLY A 139 1.69 -9.70 -3.76
CA GLY A 139 2.85 -9.47 -2.90
C GLY A 139 3.81 -10.65 -2.95
N VAL A 140 5.11 -10.38 -3.09
CA VAL A 140 6.18 -11.35 -2.92
C VAL A 140 7.26 -10.82 -1.99
N MET A 141 7.78 -11.69 -1.14
CA MET A 141 8.86 -11.35 -0.21
C MET A 141 10.14 -12.07 -0.66
N LEU A 142 11.19 -11.30 -0.89
CA LEU A 142 12.54 -11.79 -1.10
C LEU A 142 13.28 -11.91 0.24
N ARG A 143 14.48 -12.51 0.21
CA ARG A 143 15.23 -12.78 1.45
C ARG A 143 15.97 -11.57 1.99
N SER A 144 16.19 -10.53 1.17
CA SER A 144 16.88 -9.32 1.60
C SER A 144 16.53 -8.09 0.76
N ALA A 145 16.81 -6.93 1.31
CA ALA A 145 16.69 -5.64 0.63
C ALA A 145 17.60 -5.54 -0.60
N GLU A 146 18.81 -6.10 -0.53
CA GLU A 146 19.77 -6.10 -1.64
C GLU A 146 19.19 -6.82 -2.86
N GLN A 147 18.49 -7.95 -2.64
CA GLN A 147 17.81 -8.65 -3.72
C GLN A 147 16.72 -7.78 -4.34
N VAL A 148 15.94 -7.05 -3.53
CA VAL A 148 14.89 -6.11 -4.03
C VAL A 148 15.52 -5.00 -4.87
N LEU A 149 16.58 -4.37 -4.39
CA LEU A 149 17.30 -3.30 -5.10
C LEU A 149 17.95 -3.78 -6.40
N ALA A 150 18.42 -5.03 -6.43
CA ALA A 150 19.08 -5.62 -7.60
C ALA A 150 18.12 -6.02 -8.73
N LEU A 151 16.80 -6.02 -8.49
CA LEU A 151 15.81 -6.46 -9.48
C LEU A 151 15.90 -5.69 -10.80
N ARG A 152 15.76 -6.43 -11.90
CA ARG A 152 15.65 -5.91 -13.28
C ARG A 152 14.45 -6.58 -13.95
N PRO A 153 13.21 -6.08 -13.68
CA PRO A 153 12.00 -6.74 -14.14
C PRO A 153 11.90 -6.81 -15.66
N ASP A 154 11.48 -7.96 -16.16
CA ASP A 154 11.16 -8.17 -17.58
C ASP A 154 9.71 -7.73 -17.84
N ALA A 155 9.56 -6.60 -18.52
CA ALA A 155 8.27 -6.01 -18.84
C ALA A 155 7.38 -6.92 -19.71
N ALA A 156 7.96 -7.74 -20.56
CA ALA A 156 7.18 -8.64 -21.43
C ALA A 156 6.62 -9.84 -20.63
N VAL A 157 7.40 -10.35 -19.68
CA VAL A 157 6.98 -11.47 -18.82
C VAL A 157 5.95 -11.03 -17.79
N LEU A 158 6.10 -9.83 -17.23
CA LEU A 158 5.22 -9.28 -16.19
C LEU A 158 4.06 -8.43 -16.72
N ALA A 159 3.84 -8.47 -18.05
CA ALA A 159 2.77 -7.68 -18.67
C ALA A 159 1.41 -7.96 -18.02
N GLY A 160 0.71 -6.90 -17.63
CA GLY A 160 -0.63 -6.98 -17.02
C GLY A 160 -0.66 -7.38 -15.54
N LEU A 161 0.49 -7.52 -14.87
CA LEU A 161 0.55 -7.85 -13.45
C LEU A 161 0.86 -6.62 -12.59
N ASP A 162 0.13 -6.48 -11.48
CA ASP A 162 0.46 -5.57 -10.40
C ASP A 162 1.22 -6.38 -9.33
N ILE A 163 2.50 -6.03 -9.08
CA ILE A 163 3.41 -6.82 -8.23
C ILE A 163 4.09 -5.91 -7.22
N GLY A 164 3.89 -6.19 -5.94
CA GLY A 164 4.65 -5.60 -4.84
C GLY A 164 5.76 -6.57 -4.41
N VAL A 165 6.98 -6.06 -4.27
CA VAL A 165 8.14 -6.83 -3.82
C VAL A 165 8.69 -6.19 -2.56
N VAL A 166 8.91 -6.99 -1.52
CA VAL A 166 9.47 -6.55 -0.25
C VAL A 166 10.64 -7.43 0.15
N GLY A 167 11.64 -6.85 0.81
CA GLY A 167 12.75 -7.59 1.40
C GLY A 167 13.22 -6.96 2.71
N PRO A 168 13.60 -7.76 3.74
CA PRO A 168 14.05 -7.23 5.01
C PRO A 168 15.39 -6.49 4.88
N GLN A 169 15.51 -5.38 5.61
CA GLN A 169 16.77 -4.65 5.83
C GLN A 169 17.42 -5.11 7.12
N SER A 170 18.74 -5.28 7.13
CA SER A 170 19.49 -5.71 8.31
C SER A 170 20.11 -4.59 9.13
N ASP A 171 20.44 -3.44 8.52
CA ASP A 171 21.31 -2.43 9.14
C ASP A 171 20.86 -0.97 8.96
N ALA A 172 19.58 -0.73 8.73
CA ALA A 172 19.08 0.61 8.48
C ALA A 172 17.99 1.03 9.48
N ASP A 173 17.72 2.33 9.54
CA ASP A 173 16.59 2.91 10.27
C ASP A 173 15.23 2.40 9.74
N THR A 174 15.23 1.83 8.54
CA THR A 174 14.08 1.18 7.90
C THR A 174 14.19 -0.34 8.01
N GLN A 175 13.07 -1.02 8.18
CA GLN A 175 13.04 -2.48 8.35
C GLN A 175 12.91 -3.25 7.04
N PHE A 176 12.43 -2.61 5.99
CA PHE A 176 12.17 -3.24 4.70
C PHE A 176 12.53 -2.30 3.55
N GLU A 177 12.98 -2.91 2.45
CA GLU A 177 13.01 -2.31 1.12
C GLU A 177 11.78 -2.77 0.35
N VAL A 178 11.16 -1.84 -0.39
CA VAL A 178 9.93 -2.12 -1.15
C VAL A 178 10.05 -1.55 -2.56
N ARG A 179 9.67 -2.35 -3.56
CA ARG A 179 9.47 -1.88 -4.93
C ARG A 179 8.15 -2.44 -5.46
N ALA A 180 7.46 -1.68 -6.28
CA ALA A 180 6.22 -2.12 -6.91
C ALA A 180 6.22 -1.85 -8.41
N PHE A 181 5.66 -2.79 -9.15
CA PHE A 181 5.61 -2.76 -10.61
C PHE A 181 4.18 -2.98 -11.07
N PHE A 182 3.74 -2.19 -12.04
CA PHE A 182 2.37 -2.22 -12.54
C PHE A 182 2.33 -1.96 -14.05
N PRO A 183 1.22 -2.31 -14.74
CA PRO A 183 1.03 -1.99 -16.14
C PRO A 183 0.91 -0.47 -16.34
N GLY A 184 1.92 0.13 -16.99
CA GLY A 184 1.91 1.53 -17.41
C GLY A 184 1.48 1.69 -18.86
N ASN A 185 1.40 2.95 -19.34
CA ASN A 185 1.00 3.25 -20.73
C ASN A 185 1.96 2.69 -21.78
N ASN A 186 3.23 2.57 -21.47
CA ASN A 186 4.28 2.12 -22.38
C ASN A 186 4.94 0.80 -21.93
N GLY A 187 4.20 -0.06 -21.25
CA GLY A 187 4.68 -1.32 -20.70
C GLY A 187 4.70 -1.32 -19.18
N LEU A 188 5.61 -2.09 -18.57
CA LEU A 188 5.76 -2.15 -17.13
C LEU A 188 6.32 -0.82 -16.59
N ALA A 189 5.68 -0.28 -15.58
CA ALA A 189 6.13 0.89 -14.84
C ALA A 189 6.47 0.51 -13.39
N GLU A 190 7.40 1.25 -12.78
CA GLU A 190 7.66 1.17 -11.35
C GLU A 190 6.90 2.26 -10.62
N ASP A 191 6.26 1.92 -9.51
CA ASP A 191 5.55 2.87 -8.66
C ASP A 191 6.55 3.66 -7.81
N PRO A 192 6.62 5.00 -7.96
CA PRO A 192 7.59 5.80 -7.23
C PRO A 192 7.26 5.96 -5.73
N VAL A 193 6.04 5.61 -5.31
CA VAL A 193 5.56 5.86 -3.93
C VAL A 193 5.27 4.59 -3.15
N THR A 194 4.77 3.55 -3.82
CA THR A 194 4.51 2.21 -3.25
C THR A 194 3.68 2.27 -1.96
N GLY A 195 2.46 2.79 -2.03
CA GLY A 195 1.56 2.98 -0.88
C GLY A 195 0.17 2.36 -1.06
N SER A 196 0.05 1.34 -1.88
CA SER A 196 -1.22 0.64 -2.13
C SER A 196 -1.34 -0.64 -1.32
#